data_b96a8ed4d724465d2291f1ba9bb740b2
#
_entry.id   b96a8ed4d724465d2291f1ba9bb740b2
#
_cell.length_a   1.000
_cell.length_b   1.000
_cell.length_c   1.000
_cell.angle_alpha   90.00
_cell.angle_beta   90.00
_cell.angle_gamma   90.00
#
_symmetry.space_group_name_H-M   'P 1'
#
loop_
_entity.id
_entity.type
_entity.pdbx_description
1 polymer ?
#
loop_
_entity_poly.entity_id
_entity_poly.type
_entity_poly.pdbx_seq_one_letter_code
_entity_poly.pdbx_strand_id
1 'polypeptide(L)'
;NVTTVYYKYYEGEVDYLSETKDREEKLSTPVHWLSFKQQFFISTIIAKSNFITNAAISVKSEPEEVTDYLRTVNASMDMAFNSRESEQVYDFKFYFGPNKYKTLRKLGLDMERQIPLGWSFRPLSWINQYVVIPVFNYLEGFNLNYGIIILILTILLKIVLFPIAYKTYMSSAKMRVLKPEIDEIGQKFPKQEDSMKKQQAVMALYKKAGVNPMAGC
;
A
#
# COMPACT_ATOMS: atom_id res chain seq x y z
N ASN A 1 4.25 0.00 -14.04
CA ASN A 1 2.91 -0.33 -14.52
C ASN A 1 2.14 -1.01 -13.39
N VAL A 2 1.01 -0.45 -13.02
CA VAL A 2 0.15 -0.93 -11.91
C VAL A 2 -1.09 -1.68 -12.40
N THR A 3 -1.07 -2.14 -13.67
CA THR A 3 -2.18 -2.88 -14.26
C THR A 3 -2.21 -4.30 -13.72
N THR A 4 -3.31 -4.67 -13.05
CA THR A 4 -3.50 -6.00 -12.48
C THR A 4 -4.98 -6.30 -12.23
N VAL A 5 -5.26 -7.52 -11.79
CA VAL A 5 -6.61 -7.95 -11.39
C VAL A 5 -6.69 -7.92 -9.87
N TYR A 6 -7.67 -7.18 -9.36
CA TYR A 6 -8.12 -7.22 -7.97
C TYR A 6 -9.41 -8.01 -7.87
N TYR A 7 -9.60 -8.69 -6.76
CA TYR A 7 -10.82 -9.44 -6.50
C TYR A 7 -11.15 -9.46 -5.02
N LYS A 8 -12.40 -9.68 -4.70
CA LYS A 8 -12.87 -9.88 -3.33
C LYS A 8 -13.66 -11.16 -3.25
N TYR A 9 -13.28 -12.02 -2.33
CA TYR A 9 -14.09 -13.17 -1.97
C TYR A 9 -15.37 -12.72 -1.27
N TYR A 10 -16.42 -13.52 -1.37
CA TYR A 10 -17.70 -13.16 -0.80
C TYR A 10 -17.61 -12.91 0.72
N GLU A 11 -16.99 -13.80 1.47
CA GLU A 11 -16.75 -13.71 2.91
C GLU A 11 -15.27 -13.47 3.24
N GLY A 12 -14.57 -12.74 2.38
CA GLY A 12 -13.13 -12.56 2.53
C GLY A 12 -12.66 -11.14 2.33
N GLU A 13 -11.34 -11.01 2.38
CA GLU A 13 -10.65 -9.75 2.12
C GLU A 13 -10.46 -9.52 0.62
N VAL A 14 -10.07 -8.30 0.29
CA VAL A 14 -9.65 -7.92 -1.07
C VAL A 14 -8.23 -8.41 -1.26
N ASP A 15 -8.00 -9.09 -2.38
CA ASP A 15 -6.69 -9.57 -2.79
C ASP A 15 -6.42 -9.21 -4.26
N TYR A 16 -5.22 -9.48 -4.75
CA TYR A 16 -4.83 -9.11 -6.10
C TYR A 16 -3.72 -10.01 -6.65
N LEU A 17 -3.66 -10.12 -7.97
CA LEU A 17 -2.51 -10.66 -8.65
C LEU A 17 -1.31 -9.70 -8.59
N SER A 18 -0.14 -10.19 -8.99
CA SER A 18 1.07 -9.37 -9.01
C SER A 18 0.93 -8.13 -9.92
N GLU A 19 1.34 -6.97 -9.44
CA GLU A 19 1.46 -5.74 -10.25
C GLU A 19 2.74 -5.71 -11.09
N THR A 20 3.72 -6.59 -10.83
CA THR A 20 5.04 -6.53 -11.44
C THR A 20 5.43 -7.78 -12.24
N LYS A 21 4.82 -8.91 -11.93
CA LYS A 21 5.15 -10.22 -12.53
C LYS A 21 3.94 -10.78 -13.26
N ASP A 22 4.20 -11.56 -14.30
CA ASP A 22 3.19 -12.36 -14.93
C ASP A 22 2.71 -13.43 -13.96
N ARG A 23 1.40 -13.59 -13.86
CA ARG A 23 0.79 -14.54 -12.95
C ARG A 23 -0.56 -15.00 -13.48
N GLU A 24 -0.85 -16.25 -13.23
CA GLU A 24 -2.14 -16.88 -13.44
C GLU A 24 -2.57 -17.55 -12.15
N GLU A 25 -3.85 -17.43 -11.81
CA GLU A 25 -4.40 -18.03 -10.60
C GLU A 25 -5.84 -18.49 -10.83
N LYS A 26 -6.18 -19.63 -10.24
CA LYS A 26 -7.54 -20.16 -10.21
C LYS A 26 -8.14 -19.94 -8.83
N LEU A 27 -9.23 -19.21 -8.78
CA LEU A 27 -9.94 -18.86 -7.55
C LEU A 27 -11.09 -19.87 -7.36
N SER A 28 -10.91 -20.82 -6.45
CA SER A 28 -11.92 -21.84 -6.14
C SER A 28 -13.00 -21.35 -5.16
N THR A 29 -12.73 -20.28 -4.42
CA THR A 29 -13.67 -19.67 -3.47
C THR A 29 -14.58 -18.68 -4.21
N PRO A 30 -15.87 -18.60 -3.88
CA PRO A 30 -16.79 -17.64 -4.50
C PRO A 30 -16.31 -16.19 -4.41
N VAL A 31 -16.31 -15.51 -5.55
CA VAL A 31 -15.85 -14.12 -5.69
C VAL A 31 -17.05 -13.20 -5.78
N HIS A 32 -17.05 -12.16 -4.96
CA HIS A 32 -18.11 -11.14 -4.94
C HIS A 32 -17.94 -10.14 -6.09
N TRP A 33 -16.72 -9.66 -6.31
CA TRP A 33 -16.40 -8.82 -7.44
C TRP A 33 -14.98 -9.06 -7.94
N LEU A 34 -14.78 -8.77 -9.21
CA LEU A 34 -13.51 -8.84 -9.92
C LEU A 34 -13.27 -7.54 -10.66
N SER A 35 -12.10 -6.96 -10.51
CA SER A 35 -11.74 -5.64 -11.02
C SER A 35 -10.45 -5.66 -11.83
N PHE A 36 -10.51 -5.20 -13.05
CA PHE A 36 -9.35 -4.88 -13.87
C PHE A 36 -8.87 -3.48 -13.52
N LYS A 37 -7.81 -3.39 -12.75
CA LYS A 37 -7.25 -2.12 -12.28
C LYS A 37 -6.18 -1.63 -13.24
N GLN A 38 -6.27 -0.37 -13.59
CA GLN A 38 -5.22 0.43 -14.20
C GLN A 38 -4.80 1.55 -13.24
N GLN A 39 -3.89 2.41 -13.66
CA GLN A 39 -3.39 3.48 -12.80
C GLN A 39 -4.50 4.45 -12.36
N PHE A 40 -5.35 4.90 -13.28
CA PHE A 40 -6.36 5.94 -13.04
C PHE A 40 -7.80 5.44 -13.12
N PHE A 41 -8.03 4.35 -13.81
CA PHE A 41 -9.35 3.79 -14.06
C PHE A 41 -9.42 2.32 -13.69
N ILE A 42 -10.63 1.88 -13.37
CA ILE A 42 -10.94 0.48 -13.13
C ILE A 42 -12.20 0.07 -13.88
N SER A 43 -12.24 -1.20 -14.23
CA SER A 43 -13.41 -1.89 -14.78
C SER A 43 -13.73 -3.06 -13.87
N THR A 44 -14.88 -3.02 -13.20
CA THR A 44 -15.24 -4.03 -12.20
C THR A 44 -16.57 -4.68 -12.54
N ILE A 45 -16.62 -6.01 -12.44
CA ILE A 45 -17.85 -6.80 -12.45
C ILE A 45 -18.18 -7.20 -11.00
N ILE A 46 -19.41 -6.97 -10.58
CA ILE A 46 -19.90 -7.20 -9.23
C ILE A 46 -21.08 -8.16 -9.31
N ALA A 47 -20.96 -9.32 -8.70
CA ALA A 47 -22.05 -10.29 -8.60
C ALA A 47 -22.98 -9.89 -7.44
N LYS A 48 -24.31 -9.79 -7.70
CA LYS A 48 -25.27 -9.42 -6.68
C LYS A 48 -25.81 -10.62 -5.88
N SER A 49 -26.29 -11.64 -6.59
CA SER A 49 -26.99 -12.80 -5.99
C SER A 49 -26.34 -14.13 -6.30
N ASN A 50 -25.70 -14.24 -7.46
CA ASN A 50 -25.00 -15.46 -7.89
C ASN A 50 -23.50 -15.17 -7.94
N PHE A 51 -22.77 -15.91 -7.11
CA PHE A 51 -21.33 -15.69 -6.99
C PHE A 51 -20.60 -16.22 -8.22
N ILE A 52 -19.51 -15.55 -8.56
CA ILE A 52 -18.54 -16.05 -9.51
C ILE A 52 -17.80 -17.20 -8.85
N THR A 53 -17.92 -18.40 -9.41
CA THR A 53 -17.21 -19.59 -8.95
C THR A 53 -16.09 -19.94 -9.93
N ASN A 54 -15.06 -20.63 -9.44
CA ASN A 54 -13.95 -21.11 -10.28
C ASN A 54 -13.40 -20.05 -11.26
N ALA A 55 -13.18 -18.83 -10.79
CA ALA A 55 -12.61 -17.79 -11.63
C ALA A 55 -11.15 -18.10 -11.95
N ALA A 56 -10.80 -18.10 -13.22
CA ALA A 56 -9.41 -18.16 -13.67
C ALA A 56 -9.00 -16.76 -14.12
N ILE A 57 -8.00 -16.20 -13.47
CA ILE A 57 -7.52 -14.82 -13.71
C ILE A 57 -6.05 -14.85 -14.11
N SER A 58 -5.68 -14.02 -15.07
CA SER A 58 -4.29 -13.93 -15.51
C SER A 58 -3.88 -12.50 -15.85
N VAL A 59 -2.61 -12.22 -15.61
CA VAL A 59 -1.93 -10.99 -16.01
C VAL A 59 -0.65 -11.39 -16.74
N LYS A 60 -0.49 -10.91 -17.96
CA LYS A 60 0.69 -11.15 -18.80
C LYS A 60 1.24 -9.84 -19.32
N SER A 61 2.56 -9.71 -19.31
CA SER A 61 3.26 -8.59 -19.93
C SER A 61 3.40 -8.86 -21.43
N GLU A 62 3.10 -7.86 -22.24
CA GLU A 62 3.26 -7.97 -23.69
C GLU A 62 4.61 -7.38 -24.11
N PRO A 63 5.30 -7.98 -25.10
CA PRO A 63 6.54 -7.41 -25.63
C PRO A 63 6.27 -6.05 -26.30
N GLU A 64 7.05 -5.03 -25.96
CA GLU A 64 6.92 -3.67 -26.51
C GLU A 64 7.08 -3.64 -28.05
N GLU A 65 7.78 -4.61 -28.63
CA GLU A 65 8.05 -4.69 -30.07
C GLU A 65 6.85 -5.20 -30.90
N VAL A 66 5.84 -5.79 -30.23
CA VAL A 66 4.75 -6.51 -30.91
C VAL A 66 3.42 -5.81 -30.78
N THR A 67 3.21 -5.04 -29.72
CA THR A 67 1.90 -4.42 -29.41
C THR A 67 2.04 -3.06 -28.74
N ASP A 68 1.04 -2.19 -28.95
CA ASP A 68 0.85 -0.93 -28.22
C ASP A 68 0.37 -1.14 -26.79
N TYR A 69 0.16 -2.39 -26.36
CA TYR A 69 -0.35 -2.76 -25.05
C TYR A 69 0.78 -3.20 -24.13
N LEU A 70 0.81 -2.65 -22.93
CA LEU A 70 1.81 -3.00 -21.91
C LEU A 70 1.50 -4.33 -21.21
N ARG A 71 0.22 -4.63 -21.04
CA ARG A 71 -0.24 -5.85 -20.35
C ARG A 71 -1.61 -6.28 -20.85
N THR A 72 -1.75 -7.60 -20.94
CA THR A 72 -3.04 -8.25 -21.16
C THR A 72 -3.53 -8.83 -19.85
N VAL A 73 -4.78 -8.53 -19.50
CA VAL A 73 -5.47 -9.08 -18.32
C VAL A 73 -6.69 -9.86 -18.77
N ASN A 74 -6.82 -11.09 -18.29
CA ASN A 74 -7.93 -11.97 -18.64
C ASN A 74 -8.59 -12.50 -17.37
N ALA A 75 -9.90 -12.71 -17.45
CA ALA A 75 -10.65 -13.45 -16.46
C ALA A 75 -11.69 -14.35 -17.14
N SER A 76 -11.70 -15.61 -16.76
CA SER A 76 -12.76 -16.57 -17.08
C SER A 76 -13.50 -16.90 -15.80
N MET A 77 -14.82 -16.89 -15.85
CA MET A 77 -15.64 -16.99 -14.65
C MET A 77 -16.77 -18.00 -14.92
N ASP A 78 -16.92 -18.95 -14.01
CA ASP A 78 -18.01 -19.90 -14.03
C ASP A 78 -19.17 -19.40 -13.18
N MET A 79 -20.38 -19.69 -13.59
CA MET A 79 -21.60 -19.44 -12.85
C MET A 79 -22.35 -20.75 -12.63
N ALA A 80 -22.96 -20.90 -11.46
CA ALA A 80 -23.76 -22.07 -11.17
C ALA A 80 -24.96 -22.14 -12.13
N PHE A 81 -25.09 -23.24 -12.83
CA PHE A 81 -26.20 -23.51 -13.73
C PHE A 81 -27.09 -24.63 -13.18
N ASN A 82 -28.38 -24.37 -13.06
CA ASN A 82 -29.38 -25.34 -12.62
C ASN A 82 -30.24 -25.79 -13.81
N SER A 83 -29.96 -26.94 -14.36
CA SER A 83 -30.68 -27.49 -15.52
C SER A 83 -32.17 -27.81 -15.28
N ARG A 84 -32.64 -27.72 -14.03
CA ARG A 84 -34.05 -28.00 -13.68
C ARG A 84 -34.93 -26.74 -13.76
N GLU A 85 -34.34 -25.58 -13.87
CA GLU A 85 -35.06 -24.31 -13.97
C GLU A 85 -35.22 -23.92 -15.43
N SER A 86 -36.42 -23.50 -15.81
CA SER A 86 -36.73 -23.07 -17.17
C SER A 86 -36.10 -21.72 -17.53
N GLU A 87 -35.81 -20.89 -16.51
CA GLU A 87 -35.19 -19.57 -16.66
C GLU A 87 -34.25 -19.32 -15.49
N GLN A 88 -33.07 -18.80 -15.79
CA GLN A 88 -32.08 -18.41 -14.77
C GLN A 88 -31.69 -16.97 -15.00
N VAL A 89 -31.80 -16.16 -13.94
CA VAL A 89 -31.46 -14.75 -13.96
C VAL A 89 -30.20 -14.53 -13.12
N TYR A 90 -29.20 -13.91 -13.73
CA TYR A 90 -27.95 -13.56 -13.09
C TYR A 90 -27.82 -12.04 -13.02
N ASP A 91 -27.80 -11.51 -11.82
CA ASP A 91 -27.71 -10.10 -11.56
C ASP A 91 -26.26 -9.66 -11.37
N PHE A 92 -25.78 -8.83 -12.30
CA PHE A 92 -24.47 -8.20 -12.22
C PHE A 92 -24.58 -6.68 -12.21
N LYS A 93 -23.64 -6.02 -11.53
CA LYS A 93 -23.37 -4.60 -11.69
C LYS A 93 -21.99 -4.42 -12.31
N PHE A 94 -21.88 -3.45 -13.19
CA PHE A 94 -20.61 -3.04 -13.75
C PHE A 94 -20.26 -1.66 -13.25
N TYR A 95 -19.00 -1.49 -12.86
CA TYR A 95 -18.44 -0.18 -12.54
C TYR A 95 -17.32 0.12 -13.51
N PHE A 96 -17.45 1.18 -14.28
CA PHE A 96 -16.41 1.75 -15.14
C PHE A 96 -16.16 3.16 -14.67
N GLY A 97 -15.00 3.44 -14.12
CA GLY A 97 -14.79 4.77 -13.56
C GLY A 97 -13.40 5.00 -12.97
N PRO A 98 -13.19 6.19 -12.40
CA PRO A 98 -11.91 6.58 -11.85
C PRO A 98 -11.57 5.77 -10.60
N ASN A 99 -10.28 5.48 -10.46
CA ASN A 99 -9.71 4.86 -9.26
C ASN A 99 -9.56 5.91 -8.13
N LYS A 100 -10.69 6.51 -7.71
CA LYS A 100 -10.73 7.57 -6.70
C LYS A 100 -11.25 7.01 -5.37
N TYR A 101 -10.46 7.09 -4.31
CA TYR A 101 -10.74 6.52 -3.00
C TYR A 101 -12.17 6.84 -2.49
N LYS A 102 -12.55 8.13 -2.49
CA LYS A 102 -13.86 8.60 -2.01
C LYS A 102 -15.03 8.00 -2.81
N THR A 103 -14.87 7.83 -4.11
CA THR A 103 -15.89 7.26 -5.01
C THR A 103 -16.06 5.77 -4.74
N LEU A 104 -14.95 5.03 -4.65
CA LEU A 104 -14.97 3.60 -4.41
C LEU A 104 -15.50 3.25 -3.02
N ARG A 105 -15.12 4.01 -2.00
CA ARG A 105 -15.61 3.83 -0.63
C ARG A 105 -17.12 4.01 -0.50
N LYS A 106 -17.72 4.92 -1.29
CA LYS A 106 -19.19 5.14 -1.30
C LYS A 106 -19.98 3.92 -1.80
N LEU A 107 -19.36 3.02 -2.55
CA LEU A 107 -20.00 1.81 -3.05
C LEU A 107 -20.22 0.76 -1.93
N GLY A 108 -19.49 0.85 -0.81
CA GLY A 108 -19.64 -0.05 0.34
C GLY A 108 -19.22 -1.49 0.06
N LEU A 109 -18.32 -1.70 -0.92
CA LEU A 109 -17.89 -3.02 -1.40
C LEU A 109 -16.40 -3.29 -1.14
N ASP A 110 -15.76 -2.48 -0.29
CA ASP A 110 -14.30 -2.49 -0.04
C ASP A 110 -13.43 -2.24 -1.28
N MET A 111 -14.03 -1.71 -2.36
CA MET A 111 -13.29 -1.44 -3.61
C MET A 111 -12.21 -0.39 -3.44
N GLU A 112 -12.30 0.49 -2.44
CA GLU A 112 -11.26 1.47 -2.10
C GLU A 112 -9.95 0.82 -1.65
N ARG A 113 -9.98 -0.45 -1.21
CA ARG A 113 -8.79 -1.22 -0.84
C ARG A 113 -7.89 -1.57 -2.04
N GLN A 114 -8.37 -1.37 -3.26
CA GLN A 114 -7.54 -1.45 -4.47
C GLN A 114 -6.50 -0.32 -4.55
N ILE A 115 -6.68 0.75 -3.76
CA ILE A 115 -5.74 1.88 -3.70
C ILE A 115 -4.74 1.61 -2.58
N PRO A 116 -3.44 1.43 -2.89
CA PRO A 116 -2.43 1.14 -1.88
C PRO A 116 -2.14 2.38 -1.01
N LEU A 117 -2.68 2.40 0.19
CA LEU A 117 -2.49 3.51 1.16
C LEU A 117 -1.31 3.28 2.12
N GLY A 118 -0.39 2.38 1.82
CA GLY A 118 0.72 2.02 2.71
C GLY A 118 0.46 0.72 3.47
N TRP A 119 0.09 -0.33 2.79
CA TRP A 119 -0.34 -1.62 3.33
C TRP A 119 0.66 -2.31 4.24
N SER A 120 1.94 -2.13 4.01
CA SER A 120 2.99 -2.77 4.82
C SER A 120 3.12 -2.19 6.22
N PHE A 121 2.59 -0.98 6.46
CA PHE A 121 2.71 -0.29 7.74
C PHE A 121 1.40 0.38 8.14
N ARG A 122 0.63 -0.26 9.01
CA ARG A 122 -0.69 0.22 9.47
C ARG A 122 -0.76 1.69 9.88
N PRO A 123 0.22 2.26 10.64
CA PRO A 123 0.20 3.67 10.98
C PRO A 123 0.25 4.61 9.77
N LEU A 124 1.00 4.24 8.72
CA LEU A 124 1.06 5.04 7.48
C LEU A 124 -0.26 5.03 6.73
N SER A 125 -0.90 3.87 6.62
CA SER A 125 -2.24 3.74 6.03
C SER A 125 -3.26 4.59 6.79
N TRP A 126 -3.21 4.60 8.11
CA TRP A 126 -4.08 5.40 8.96
C TRP A 126 -3.88 6.92 8.71
N ILE A 127 -2.63 7.39 8.67
CA ILE A 127 -2.31 8.79 8.36
C ILE A 127 -2.84 9.16 6.96
N ASN A 128 -2.62 8.31 5.96
CA ASN A 128 -3.12 8.56 4.61
C ASN A 128 -4.65 8.64 4.58
N GLN A 129 -5.34 7.72 5.26
CA GLN A 129 -6.79 7.63 5.23
C GLN A 129 -7.47 8.77 6.02
N TYR A 130 -6.93 9.13 7.19
CA TYR A 130 -7.59 10.07 8.12
C TYR A 130 -7.02 11.48 8.10
N VAL A 131 -5.83 11.68 7.54
CA VAL A 131 -5.19 12.99 7.47
C VAL A 131 -5.00 13.44 6.02
N VAL A 132 -4.24 12.68 5.23
CA VAL A 132 -3.85 13.12 3.88
C VAL A 132 -5.03 13.24 2.94
N ILE A 133 -5.86 12.18 2.84
CA ILE A 133 -7.03 12.17 1.94
C ILE A 133 -8.09 13.21 2.32
N PRO A 134 -8.49 13.37 3.60
CA PRO A 134 -9.43 14.42 3.99
C PRO A 134 -8.92 15.84 3.70
N VAL A 135 -7.65 16.14 4.03
CA VAL A 135 -7.05 17.45 3.74
C VAL A 135 -6.98 17.71 2.25
N PHE A 136 -6.58 16.70 1.46
CA PHE A 136 -6.55 16.81 0.00
C PHE A 136 -7.94 17.11 -0.56
N ASN A 137 -8.96 16.37 -0.15
CA ASN A 137 -10.35 16.58 -0.61
C ASN A 137 -10.91 17.96 -0.16
N TYR A 138 -10.52 18.45 1.01
CA TYR A 138 -10.89 19.77 1.48
C TYR A 138 -10.29 20.86 0.60
N LEU A 139 -8.99 20.76 0.29
CA LEU A 139 -8.31 21.72 -0.58
C LEU A 139 -8.80 21.63 -2.05
N GLU A 140 -9.14 20.43 -2.54
CA GLU A 140 -9.75 20.23 -3.87
C GLU A 140 -11.06 21.02 -3.99
N GLY A 141 -11.82 21.17 -2.90
CA GLY A 141 -13.08 21.94 -2.87
C GLY A 141 -12.92 23.44 -3.17
N PHE A 142 -11.72 23.99 -3.04
CA PHE A 142 -11.42 25.39 -3.40
C PHE A 142 -11.04 25.58 -4.87
N ASN A 143 -11.11 24.54 -5.70
CA ASN A 143 -10.71 24.57 -7.13
C ASN A 143 -9.25 25.03 -7.34
N LEU A 144 -8.39 24.76 -6.39
CA LEU A 144 -6.95 25.05 -6.50
C LEU A 144 -6.27 24.10 -7.50
N ASN A 145 -5.20 24.59 -8.12
CA ASN A 145 -4.35 23.73 -8.94
C ASN A 145 -3.76 22.62 -8.07
N TYR A 146 -3.76 21.37 -8.58
CA TYR A 146 -3.24 20.20 -7.84
C TYR A 146 -1.80 20.36 -7.39
N GLY A 147 -0.94 21.08 -8.14
CA GLY A 147 0.43 21.40 -7.72
C GLY A 147 0.47 22.22 -6.43
N ILE A 148 -0.45 23.21 -6.29
CA ILE A 148 -0.56 24.02 -5.09
C ILE A 148 -1.07 23.17 -3.92
N ILE A 149 -2.05 22.29 -4.15
CA ILE A 149 -2.59 21.38 -3.13
C ILE A 149 -1.47 20.47 -2.60
N ILE A 150 -0.67 19.88 -3.48
CA ILE A 150 0.46 19.03 -3.12
C ILE A 150 1.52 19.81 -2.33
N LEU A 151 1.81 21.04 -2.73
CA LEU A 151 2.77 21.92 -2.04
C LEU A 151 2.30 22.20 -0.61
N ILE A 152 1.04 22.65 -0.43
CA ILE A 152 0.45 22.93 0.89
C ILE A 152 0.49 21.68 1.77
N LEU A 153 0.08 20.52 1.22
CA LEU A 153 0.04 19.26 1.94
C LEU A 153 1.45 18.82 2.36
N THR A 154 2.44 19.02 1.50
CA THR A 154 3.85 18.73 1.80
C THR A 154 4.38 19.60 2.94
N ILE A 155 4.08 20.90 2.93
CA ILE A 155 4.47 21.83 3.99
C ILE A 155 3.80 21.42 5.30
N LEU A 156 2.50 21.15 5.29
CA LEU A 156 1.74 20.72 6.46
C LEU A 156 2.33 19.45 7.09
N LEU A 157 2.60 18.43 6.28
CA LEU A 157 3.22 17.19 6.75
C LEU A 157 4.61 17.44 7.32
N LYS A 158 5.43 18.31 6.69
CA LYS A 158 6.76 18.69 7.23
C LYS A 158 6.64 19.38 8.58
N ILE A 159 5.67 20.28 8.77
CA ILE A 159 5.44 20.96 10.05
C ILE A 159 5.06 19.95 11.13
N VAL A 160 4.15 19.01 10.83
CA VAL A 160 3.72 17.96 11.78
C VAL A 160 4.88 17.02 12.15
N LEU A 161 5.72 16.67 11.18
CA LEU A 161 6.85 15.77 11.38
C LEU A 161 8.10 16.48 11.93
N PHE A 162 8.14 17.82 11.90
CA PHE A 162 9.30 18.63 12.32
C PHE A 162 9.80 18.29 13.73
N PRO A 163 8.96 18.17 14.77
CA PRO A 163 9.44 17.88 16.12
C PRO A 163 10.12 16.51 16.22
N ILE A 164 9.67 15.52 15.44
CA ILE A 164 10.29 14.19 15.37
C ILE A 164 11.63 14.29 14.63
N ALA A 165 11.64 14.94 13.47
CA ALA A 165 12.84 15.14 12.66
C ALA A 165 13.92 15.92 13.45
N TYR A 166 13.52 16.96 14.20
CA TYR A 166 14.42 17.75 15.04
C TYR A 166 15.07 16.89 16.14
N LYS A 167 14.28 16.08 16.86
CA LYS A 167 14.81 15.16 17.88
C LYS A 167 15.79 14.14 17.28
N THR A 168 15.47 13.57 16.12
CA THR A 168 16.33 12.63 15.40
C THR A 168 17.64 13.30 14.96
N TYR A 169 17.55 14.51 14.40
CA TYR A 169 18.72 15.27 13.99
C TYR A 169 19.63 15.61 15.18
N MET A 170 19.06 16.07 16.30
CA MET A 170 19.81 16.37 17.52
C MET A 170 20.48 15.11 18.10
N SER A 171 19.79 13.96 18.09
CA SER A 171 20.38 12.69 18.51
C SER A 171 21.56 12.29 17.62
N SER A 172 21.40 12.42 16.30
CA SER A 172 22.46 12.11 15.34
C SER A 172 23.66 13.06 15.46
N ALA A 173 23.41 14.36 15.70
CA ALA A 173 24.47 15.34 15.93
C ALA A 173 25.26 15.01 17.21
N LYS A 174 24.58 14.69 18.30
CA LYS A 174 25.22 14.26 19.56
C LYS A 174 26.06 12.99 19.36
N MET A 175 25.55 11.98 18.62
CA MET A 175 26.31 10.77 18.31
C MET A 175 27.61 11.04 17.54
N ARG A 176 27.61 12.04 16.63
CA ARG A 176 28.82 12.46 15.92
C ARG A 176 29.88 13.05 16.86
N VAL A 177 29.45 13.86 17.84
CA VAL A 177 30.33 14.44 18.84
C VAL A 177 30.93 13.36 19.75
N LEU A 178 30.18 12.31 20.07
CA LEU A 178 30.63 11.18 20.89
C LEU A 178 31.51 10.18 20.16
N LYS A 179 31.69 10.34 18.83
CA LYS A 179 32.49 9.41 18.05
C LYS A 179 33.90 9.16 18.59
N PRO A 180 34.70 10.19 18.96
CA PRO A 180 36.05 9.97 19.53
C PRO A 180 36.02 9.12 20.81
N GLU A 181 35.06 9.35 21.71
CA GLU A 181 34.92 8.54 22.94
C GLU A 181 34.53 7.09 22.64
N ILE A 182 33.73 6.87 21.60
CA ILE A 182 33.37 5.53 21.12
C ILE A 182 34.60 4.83 20.54
N ASP A 183 35.44 5.54 19.80
CA ASP A 183 36.68 5.02 19.23
C ASP A 183 37.69 4.63 20.35
N GLU A 184 37.79 5.41 21.43
CA GLU A 184 38.56 5.07 22.62
C GLU A 184 38.04 3.80 23.30
N ILE A 185 36.71 3.67 23.45
CA ILE A 185 36.12 2.41 23.96
C ILE A 185 36.47 1.25 23.03
N GLY A 186 36.47 1.49 21.71
CA GLY A 186 36.88 0.49 20.73
C GLY A 186 38.31 0.01 20.89
N GLN A 187 39.22 0.91 21.25
CA GLN A 187 40.63 0.60 21.51
C GLN A 187 40.84 -0.14 22.84
N LYS A 188 40.02 0.14 23.86
CA LYS A 188 40.07 -0.56 25.15
C LYS A 188 39.58 -2.01 25.06
N PHE A 189 38.77 -2.34 24.09
CA PHE A 189 38.24 -3.69 23.89
C PHE A 189 38.50 -4.19 22.46
N PRO A 190 39.80 -4.52 22.13
CA PRO A 190 40.17 -4.88 20.76
C PRO A 190 39.80 -6.32 20.36
N LYS A 191 39.55 -7.20 21.35
CA LYS A 191 39.26 -8.61 21.08
C LYS A 191 37.78 -8.84 20.80
N GLN A 192 37.51 -9.77 19.90
CA GLN A 192 36.15 -10.14 19.51
C GLN A 192 35.34 -10.74 20.67
N GLU A 193 36.03 -11.41 21.61
CA GLU A 193 35.44 -11.96 22.85
C GLU A 193 34.90 -10.89 23.80
N ASP A 194 35.41 -9.65 23.73
CA ASP A 194 34.98 -8.52 24.55
C ASP A 194 33.86 -7.66 23.87
N SER A 195 33.34 -8.14 22.75
CA SER A 195 32.35 -7.36 21.97
C SER A 195 31.09 -7.00 22.79
N MET A 196 30.64 -7.87 23.68
CA MET A 196 29.55 -7.61 24.62
C MET A 196 29.88 -6.46 25.61
N LYS A 197 31.09 -6.47 26.17
CA LYS A 197 31.56 -5.42 27.10
C LYS A 197 31.70 -4.07 26.38
N LYS A 198 32.24 -4.10 25.15
CA LYS A 198 32.30 -2.92 24.28
C LYS A 198 30.92 -2.33 24.02
N GLN A 199 29.96 -3.18 23.65
CA GLN A 199 28.58 -2.76 23.36
C GLN A 199 27.90 -2.17 24.62
N GLN A 200 28.09 -2.80 25.80
CA GLN A 200 27.60 -2.29 27.06
C GLN A 200 28.21 -0.92 27.42
N ALA A 201 29.54 -0.76 27.23
CA ALA A 201 30.23 0.50 27.48
C ALA A 201 29.73 1.63 26.55
N VAL A 202 29.52 1.34 25.26
CA VAL A 202 28.95 2.30 24.29
C VAL A 202 27.51 2.66 24.65
N MET A 203 26.70 1.69 25.06
CA MET A 203 25.32 1.96 25.50
C MET A 203 25.28 2.78 26.80
N ALA A 204 26.20 2.53 27.73
CA ALA A 204 26.35 3.35 28.96
C ALA A 204 26.73 4.80 28.62
N LEU A 205 27.63 5.00 27.65
CA LEU A 205 28.03 6.32 27.16
C LEU A 205 26.83 7.05 26.54
N TYR A 206 26.06 6.40 25.66
CA TYR A 206 24.85 6.99 25.07
C TYR A 206 23.82 7.36 26.14
N LYS A 207 23.60 6.49 27.13
CA LYS A 207 22.70 6.78 28.24
C LYS A 207 23.16 7.99 29.07
N LYS A 208 24.48 8.11 29.37
CA LYS A 208 25.08 9.23 30.09
C LYS A 208 24.95 10.56 29.33
N ALA A 209 25.11 10.50 28.00
CA ALA A 209 24.95 11.67 27.12
C ALA A 209 23.49 12.01 26.78
N GLY A 210 22.52 11.24 27.26
CA GLY A 210 21.10 11.43 26.95
C GLY A 210 20.79 11.27 25.46
N VAL A 211 21.46 10.33 24.79
CA VAL A 211 21.29 10.03 23.37
C VAL A 211 20.58 8.69 23.23
N ASN A 212 19.53 8.66 22.43
CA ASN A 212 18.87 7.41 22.09
C ASN A 212 19.35 6.95 20.69
N PRO A 213 20.14 5.87 20.58
CA PRO A 213 20.64 5.38 19.30
C PRO A 213 19.51 4.89 18.37
N MET A 214 18.35 4.53 18.92
CA MET A 214 17.19 4.09 18.17
C MET A 214 16.25 5.23 17.73
N ALA A 215 16.55 6.48 18.08
CA ALA A 215 15.71 7.63 17.71
C ALA A 215 15.74 7.96 16.19
N GLY A 216 16.60 7.31 15.42
CA GLY A 216 16.73 7.47 13.97
C GLY A 216 16.08 6.35 13.13
N CYS A 217 15.56 5.34 13.79
CA CYS A 217 14.76 4.28 13.16
C CYS A 217 13.28 4.56 13.43
#